data_a69eeb8e0eaec7ff9f9fef57fbe500cd
#
_entry.id   a69eeb8e0eaec7ff9f9fef57fbe500cd
#
_cell.length_a   1.000
_cell.length_b   1.000
_cell.length_c   1.000
_cell.angle_alpha   90.00
_cell.angle_beta   90.00
_cell.angle_gamma   90.00
#
_symmetry.space_group_name_H-M   'P 1'
#
loop_
_entity.id
_entity.type
_entity.pdbx_description
1 polymer ?
#
loop_
_entity_poly.entity_id
_entity_poly.type
_entity_poly.pdbx_seq_one_letter_code
_entity_poly.pdbx_strand_id
1 'polypeptide(L)'
;MYQQMIFVNLAVSDVAASKKFFTELGYTINPQFSSDDCASVVISDTIVAMMLSKEHYAKFTQKEIADATKTSEALICLSAESREKVDELVDKAVAAGGTAGKTQDYGTMYGRAFDDLDGHSWEIMWMDPSEVQG
;
A
#
# COMPACT_ATOMS: atom_id res chain seq x y z
N MET A 1 -5.74 25.89 6.39
CA MET A 1 -6.90 25.00 6.19
C MET A 1 -6.53 23.59 6.60
N TYR A 2 -7.38 22.96 7.38
CA TYR A 2 -7.12 21.59 7.81
C TYR A 2 -7.22 20.62 6.63
N GLN A 3 -6.22 19.74 6.47
CA GLN A 3 -6.27 18.65 5.49
C GLN A 3 -6.54 17.34 6.23
N GLN A 4 -7.63 16.69 5.87
CA GLN A 4 -7.95 15.39 6.45
C GLN A 4 -6.98 14.35 5.92
N MET A 5 -6.45 13.52 6.83
CA MET A 5 -5.53 12.44 6.50
C MET A 5 -6.25 11.11 6.52
N ILE A 6 -5.72 10.14 5.80
CA ILE A 6 -6.16 8.77 5.90
C ILE A 6 -5.03 7.92 6.50
N PHE A 7 -5.38 7.09 7.48
CA PHE A 7 -4.49 6.10 8.08
C PHE A 7 -5.09 4.72 7.79
N VAL A 8 -4.47 4.00 6.88
CA VAL A 8 -4.94 2.66 6.52
C VAL A 8 -4.18 1.65 7.38
N ASN A 9 -4.89 0.96 8.25
CA ASN A 9 -4.29 -0.02 9.16
C ASN A 9 -4.45 -1.42 8.59
N LEU A 10 -3.34 -2.12 8.42
CA LEU A 10 -3.32 -3.47 7.86
C LEU A 10 -2.58 -4.41 8.80
N ALA A 11 -3.10 -5.63 8.94
CA ALA A 11 -2.46 -6.65 9.77
C ALA A 11 -1.37 -7.35 8.96
N VAL A 12 -0.19 -7.51 9.55
CA VAL A 12 0.94 -8.17 8.90
C VAL A 12 1.54 -9.25 9.81
N SER A 13 2.17 -10.24 9.20
CA SER A 13 2.79 -11.34 9.94
C SER A 13 4.19 -10.98 10.46
N ASP A 14 4.90 -10.07 9.79
CA ASP A 14 6.27 -9.68 10.14
C ASP A 14 6.46 -8.19 9.87
N VAL A 15 6.43 -7.40 10.94
CA VAL A 15 6.53 -5.94 10.84
C VAL A 15 7.88 -5.51 10.27
N ALA A 16 8.97 -6.17 10.67
CA ALA A 16 10.31 -5.84 10.16
C ALA A 16 10.41 -6.08 8.65
N ALA A 17 9.83 -7.19 8.18
CA ALA A 17 9.80 -7.49 6.74
C ALA A 17 8.97 -6.46 5.98
N SER A 18 7.84 -6.03 6.55
CA SER A 18 7.01 -4.99 5.93
C SER A 18 7.72 -3.66 5.85
N LYS A 19 8.46 -3.27 6.90
CA LYS A 19 9.28 -2.05 6.87
C LYS A 19 10.28 -2.09 5.72
N LYS A 20 10.96 -3.20 5.56
CA LYS A 20 11.94 -3.37 4.48
C LYS A 20 11.25 -3.30 3.12
N PHE A 21 10.13 -3.99 2.97
CA PHE A 21 9.37 -4.03 1.71
C PHE A 21 9.00 -2.62 1.25
N PHE A 22 8.36 -1.84 2.11
CA PHE A 22 7.90 -0.50 1.73
C PHE A 22 9.04 0.50 1.58
N THR A 23 10.14 0.33 2.31
CA THR A 23 11.34 1.13 2.12
C THR A 23 11.94 0.88 0.74
N GLU A 24 11.96 -0.36 0.29
CA GLU A 24 12.46 -0.71 -1.05
C GLU A 24 11.58 -0.14 -2.18
N LEU A 25 10.29 0.08 -1.90
CA LEU A 25 9.39 0.75 -2.84
C LEU A 25 9.66 2.26 -2.93
N GLY A 26 10.40 2.81 -2.00
CA GLY A 26 10.74 4.23 -1.98
C GLY A 26 10.01 5.05 -0.92
N TYR A 27 9.17 4.42 -0.10
CA TYR A 27 8.47 5.11 0.98
C TYR A 27 9.36 5.21 2.22
N THR A 28 9.03 6.16 3.10
CA THR A 28 9.75 6.33 4.36
C THR A 28 8.95 5.73 5.52
N ILE A 29 9.67 5.24 6.51
CA ILE A 29 9.07 4.77 7.76
C ILE A 29 9.26 5.86 8.80
N ASN A 30 8.17 6.31 9.42
CA ASN A 30 8.24 7.32 10.46
C ASN A 30 8.64 6.65 11.78
N PRO A 31 9.86 6.89 12.29
CA PRO A 31 10.33 6.21 13.50
C PRO A 31 9.58 6.63 14.76
N GLN A 32 9.01 7.83 14.78
CA GLN A 32 8.27 8.33 15.94
C GLN A 32 7.00 7.51 16.20
N PHE A 33 6.39 6.97 15.13
CA PHE A 33 5.15 6.19 15.22
C PHE A 33 5.36 4.73 14.83
N SER A 34 6.59 4.25 14.94
CA SER A 34 6.93 2.87 14.61
C SER A 34 7.56 2.17 15.81
N SER A 35 7.39 0.85 15.87
CA SER A 35 7.91 0.00 16.93
C SER A 35 8.09 -1.42 16.38
N ASP A 36 8.32 -2.40 17.26
CA ASP A 36 8.36 -3.80 16.84
C ASP A 36 6.99 -4.32 16.40
N ASP A 37 5.91 -3.66 16.84
CA ASP A 37 4.53 -4.07 16.54
C ASP A 37 3.86 -3.24 15.45
N CYS A 38 4.52 -2.21 14.95
CA CYS A 38 3.89 -1.23 14.07
C CYS A 38 4.92 -0.56 13.17
N ALA A 39 4.60 -0.47 11.89
CA ALA A 39 5.37 0.34 10.94
C ALA A 39 4.47 1.43 10.38
N SER A 40 4.84 2.69 10.59
CA SER A 40 4.16 3.85 10.02
C SER A 40 4.79 4.15 8.66
N VAL A 41 4.13 3.73 7.59
CA VAL A 41 4.62 3.92 6.21
C VAL A 41 4.04 5.22 5.67
N VAL A 42 4.89 6.20 5.45
CA VAL A 42 4.47 7.51 4.94
C VAL A 42 4.39 7.44 3.41
N ILE A 43 3.18 7.42 2.89
CA ILE A 43 2.94 7.39 1.44
C ILE A 43 3.01 8.81 0.88
N SER A 44 2.33 9.74 1.55
CA SER A 44 2.33 11.17 1.19
C SER A 44 2.01 11.97 2.44
N ASP A 45 1.88 13.29 2.29
CA ASP A 45 1.55 14.17 3.41
C ASP A 45 0.21 13.85 4.06
N THR A 46 -0.71 13.22 3.33
CA THR A 46 -2.07 12.94 3.82
C THR A 46 -2.41 11.46 3.87
N ILE A 47 -1.51 10.59 3.42
CA ILE A 47 -1.78 9.16 3.32
C ILE A 47 -0.69 8.39 4.06
N VAL A 48 -1.10 7.64 5.08
CA VAL A 48 -0.19 6.80 5.87
C VAL A 48 -0.77 5.39 5.92
N ALA A 49 0.07 4.39 5.68
CA ALA A 49 -0.30 3.00 5.89
C ALA A 49 0.37 2.51 7.17
N MET A 50 -0.45 2.04 8.11
CA MET A 50 0.02 1.51 9.38
C MET A 50 0.03 -0.01 9.28
N MET A 51 1.23 -0.59 9.22
CA MET A 51 1.40 -2.03 9.15
C MET A 51 1.55 -2.55 10.58
N LEU A 52 0.52 -3.21 11.08
CA LEU A 52 0.44 -3.64 12.47
C LEU A 52 0.66 -5.15 12.59
N SER A 53 1.38 -5.59 13.61
CA SER A 53 1.39 -7.01 13.92
C SER A 53 -0.05 -7.47 14.17
N LYS A 54 -0.35 -8.73 13.91
CA LYS A 54 -1.70 -9.27 14.13
C LYS A 54 -2.15 -9.10 15.58
N GLU A 55 -1.22 -9.27 16.51
CA GLU A 55 -1.49 -9.07 17.93
C GLU A 55 -1.87 -7.62 18.23
N HIS A 56 -1.14 -6.68 17.65
CA HIS A 56 -1.43 -5.26 17.84
C HIS A 56 -2.74 -4.86 17.16
N TYR A 57 -2.96 -5.33 15.94
CA TYR A 57 -4.19 -5.07 15.19
C TYR A 57 -5.42 -5.54 15.96
N ALA A 58 -5.34 -6.69 16.61
CA ALA A 58 -6.45 -7.27 17.36
C ALA A 58 -6.95 -6.37 18.49
N LYS A 59 -6.12 -5.42 18.96
CA LYS A 59 -6.52 -4.46 20.00
C LYS A 59 -7.53 -3.43 19.48
N PHE A 60 -7.66 -3.26 18.18
CA PHE A 60 -8.49 -2.22 17.58
C PHE A 60 -9.77 -2.76 16.93
N THR A 61 -9.99 -4.07 16.97
CA THR A 61 -11.18 -4.67 16.40
C THR A 61 -11.69 -5.78 17.29
N GLN A 62 -13.00 -6.01 17.26
CA GLN A 62 -13.59 -7.16 17.92
C GLN A 62 -13.86 -8.29 16.92
N LYS A 63 -13.56 -8.07 15.65
CA LYS A 63 -13.77 -9.05 14.60
C LYS A 63 -12.52 -9.91 14.42
N GLU A 64 -12.72 -11.08 13.87
CA GLU A 64 -11.64 -11.94 13.44
C GLU A 64 -10.83 -11.23 12.35
N ILE A 65 -9.50 -11.32 12.41
CA ILE A 65 -8.64 -10.72 11.40
C ILE A 65 -8.73 -11.53 10.11
N ALA A 66 -9.04 -10.86 9.00
CA ALA A 66 -9.13 -11.52 7.70
C ALA A 66 -7.75 -11.98 7.23
N ASP A 67 -7.74 -13.11 6.52
CA ASP A 67 -6.53 -13.59 5.85
C ASP A 67 -6.52 -13.05 4.41
N ALA A 68 -5.73 -12.02 4.18
CA ALA A 68 -5.68 -11.34 2.88
C ALA A 68 -5.08 -12.21 1.76
N THR A 69 -4.45 -13.35 2.10
CA THR A 69 -4.00 -14.30 1.09
C THR A 69 -5.15 -15.09 0.49
N LYS A 70 -6.32 -15.09 1.16
CA LYS A 70 -7.48 -15.89 0.75
C LYS A 70 -8.69 -15.05 0.38
N THR A 71 -8.87 -13.91 1.04
CA THR A 71 -10.04 -13.05 0.85
C THR A 71 -9.60 -11.62 0.64
N SER A 72 -10.44 -10.83 -0.04
CA SER A 72 -10.17 -9.43 -0.30
C SER A 72 -11.26 -8.58 0.33
N GLU A 73 -10.87 -7.70 1.26
CA GLU A 73 -11.77 -6.70 1.82
C GLU A 73 -11.64 -5.38 1.07
N ALA A 74 -10.43 -5.02 0.66
CA ALA A 74 -10.18 -3.73 0.06
C ALA A 74 -9.12 -3.83 -1.03
N LEU A 75 -9.26 -2.97 -2.03
CA LEU A 75 -8.23 -2.71 -3.04
C LEU A 75 -7.71 -1.31 -2.78
N ILE A 76 -6.44 -1.18 -2.44
CA ILE A 76 -5.85 0.11 -2.09
C ILE A 76 -5.16 0.66 -3.31
N CYS A 77 -5.75 1.68 -3.92
CA CYS A 77 -5.25 2.26 -5.16
C CYS A 77 -4.57 3.59 -4.87
N LEU A 78 -3.31 3.71 -5.29
CA LEU A 78 -2.53 4.93 -5.17
C LEU A 78 -2.28 5.50 -6.56
N SER A 79 -2.34 6.82 -6.69
CA SER A 79 -2.07 7.47 -7.96
C SER A 79 -0.56 7.56 -8.23
N ALA A 80 -0.20 7.62 -9.50
CA ALA A 80 1.16 7.88 -9.93
C ALA A 80 1.14 8.95 -11.02
N GLU A 81 2.24 9.69 -11.15
CA GLU A 81 2.26 10.83 -12.07
C GLU A 81 2.53 10.48 -13.53
N SER A 82 2.91 9.23 -13.82
CA SER A 82 3.18 8.78 -15.18
C SER A 82 3.06 7.25 -15.28
N ARG A 83 2.95 6.76 -16.50
CA ARG A 83 2.94 5.32 -16.77
C ARG A 83 4.26 4.68 -16.32
N GLU A 84 5.37 5.38 -16.53
CA GLU A 84 6.71 4.90 -16.14
C GLU A 84 6.81 4.78 -14.62
N LYS A 85 6.18 5.68 -13.88
CA LYS A 85 6.18 5.61 -12.41
C LYS A 85 5.32 4.46 -11.90
N VAL A 86 4.24 4.12 -12.59
CA VAL A 86 3.45 2.92 -12.27
C VAL A 86 4.33 1.68 -12.38
N ASP A 87 5.02 1.53 -13.52
CA ASP A 87 5.88 0.38 -13.76
C ASP A 87 7.03 0.31 -12.77
N GLU A 88 7.68 1.45 -12.51
CA GLU A 88 8.81 1.52 -11.57
C GLU A 88 8.41 1.03 -10.18
N LEU A 89 7.28 1.50 -9.69
CA LEU A 89 6.82 1.14 -8.34
C LEU A 89 6.43 -0.33 -8.25
N VAL A 90 5.65 -0.82 -9.21
CA VAL A 90 5.20 -2.21 -9.18
C VAL A 90 6.36 -3.18 -9.40
N ASP A 91 7.31 -2.82 -10.28
CA ASP A 91 8.51 -3.65 -10.49
C ASP A 91 9.35 -3.74 -9.21
N LYS A 92 9.48 -2.64 -8.47
CA LYS A 92 10.16 -2.64 -7.17
C LYS A 92 9.43 -3.52 -6.16
N ALA A 93 8.10 -3.47 -6.15
CA ALA A 93 7.30 -4.29 -5.24
C ALA A 93 7.50 -5.78 -5.51
N VAL A 94 7.50 -6.18 -6.77
CA VAL A 94 7.73 -7.58 -7.16
C VAL A 94 9.15 -8.00 -6.80
N ALA A 95 10.13 -7.14 -7.06
CA ALA A 95 11.53 -7.41 -6.72
C ALA A 95 11.74 -7.55 -5.20
N ALA A 96 10.94 -6.84 -4.41
CA ALA A 96 11.02 -6.87 -2.95
C ALA A 96 10.27 -8.05 -2.31
N GLY A 97 9.63 -8.88 -3.12
CA GLY A 97 8.93 -10.09 -2.65
C GLY A 97 7.43 -10.07 -2.79
N GLY A 98 6.86 -9.00 -3.33
CA GLY A 98 5.44 -8.93 -3.62
C GLY A 98 5.08 -9.80 -4.84
N THR A 99 3.79 -9.96 -5.06
CA THR A 99 3.27 -10.76 -6.16
C THR A 99 2.59 -9.85 -7.17
N ALA A 100 2.96 -9.98 -8.45
CA ALA A 100 2.35 -9.18 -9.51
C ALA A 100 0.88 -9.58 -9.71
N GLY A 101 0.03 -8.57 -9.86
CA GLY A 101 -1.37 -8.76 -10.18
C GLY A 101 -1.67 -8.38 -11.62
N LYS A 102 -2.91 -7.96 -11.85
CA LYS A 102 -3.38 -7.62 -13.19
C LYS A 102 -2.86 -6.27 -13.65
N THR A 103 -2.74 -6.12 -14.96
CA THR A 103 -2.47 -4.85 -15.63
C THR A 103 -3.72 -4.40 -16.37
N GLN A 104 -4.05 -3.12 -16.26
CA GLN A 104 -5.16 -2.51 -16.97
C GLN A 104 -4.65 -1.32 -17.76
N ASP A 105 -4.89 -1.31 -19.08
CA ASP A 105 -4.45 -0.24 -19.95
C ASP A 105 -5.60 0.17 -20.84
N TYR A 106 -6.14 1.36 -20.58
CA TYR A 106 -7.23 1.94 -21.35
C TYR A 106 -6.79 3.15 -22.17
N GLY A 107 -5.47 3.30 -22.36
CA GLY A 107 -4.92 4.44 -23.09
C GLY A 107 -4.79 5.68 -22.23
N THR A 108 -5.90 6.20 -21.73
CA THR A 108 -5.93 7.38 -20.85
C THR A 108 -5.78 7.03 -19.38
N MET A 109 -5.85 5.75 -19.06
CA MET A 109 -5.67 5.23 -17.71
C MET A 109 -4.83 3.96 -17.79
N TYR A 110 -3.77 3.91 -16.99
CA TYR A 110 -2.89 2.75 -16.92
C TYR A 110 -2.65 2.37 -15.48
N GLY A 111 -2.90 1.13 -15.16
CA GLY A 111 -2.74 0.64 -13.80
C GLY A 111 -2.16 -0.75 -13.76
N ARG A 112 -1.42 -1.01 -12.69
CA ARG A 112 -0.90 -2.33 -12.36
C ARG A 112 -1.15 -2.62 -10.90
N ALA A 113 -1.32 -3.87 -10.59
CA ALA A 113 -1.57 -4.32 -9.23
C ALA A 113 -0.43 -5.18 -8.71
N PHE A 114 -0.29 -5.21 -7.41
CA PHE A 114 0.57 -6.16 -6.73
C PHE A 114 -0.05 -6.50 -5.36
N ASP A 115 0.30 -7.68 -4.86
CA ASP A 115 0.02 -8.02 -3.47
C ASP A 115 1.30 -7.83 -2.66
N ASP A 116 1.17 -7.27 -1.46
CA ASP A 116 2.32 -7.16 -0.56
C ASP A 116 2.65 -8.51 0.07
N LEU A 117 3.58 -8.53 1.03
CA LEU A 117 4.05 -9.78 1.64
C LEU A 117 2.96 -10.56 2.36
N ASP A 118 1.89 -9.89 2.76
CA ASP A 118 0.77 -10.51 3.49
C ASP A 118 -0.48 -10.71 2.62
N GLY A 119 -0.37 -10.42 1.32
CA GLY A 119 -1.48 -10.60 0.40
C GLY A 119 -2.43 -9.43 0.30
N HIS A 120 -2.15 -8.32 0.98
CA HIS A 120 -2.98 -7.11 0.81
C HIS A 120 -2.81 -6.59 -0.61
N SER A 121 -3.93 -6.23 -1.24
CA SER A 121 -3.94 -5.86 -2.65
C SER A 121 -3.77 -4.36 -2.83
N TRP A 122 -2.76 -4.00 -3.60
CA TRP A 122 -2.44 -2.62 -3.95
C TRP A 122 -2.56 -2.43 -5.45
N GLU A 123 -3.02 -1.26 -5.85
CA GLU A 123 -3.06 -0.87 -7.25
C GLU A 123 -2.33 0.46 -7.39
N ILE A 124 -1.57 0.62 -8.47
CA ILE A 124 -0.90 1.88 -8.79
C ILE A 124 -1.44 2.33 -10.12
N MET A 125 -1.97 3.54 -10.17
CA MET A 125 -2.71 4.00 -11.34
C MET A 125 -2.30 5.40 -11.78
N TRP A 126 -2.11 5.55 -13.08
CA TRP A 126 -1.93 6.82 -13.73
C TRP A 126 -3.15 7.13 -14.58
N MET A 127 -3.58 8.38 -14.56
CA MET A 127 -4.63 8.86 -15.43
C MET A 127 -4.12 10.07 -16.19
N ASP A 128 -4.44 10.13 -17.49
CA ASP A 128 -4.07 11.28 -18.31
C ASP A 128 -4.72 12.53 -17.72
N PRO A 129 -3.94 13.57 -17.35
CA PRO A 129 -4.51 14.76 -16.74
C PRO A 129 -5.53 15.48 -17.60
N SER A 130 -5.45 15.35 -18.93
CA SER A 130 -6.41 15.97 -19.83
C SER A 130 -7.79 15.29 -19.78
N GLU A 131 -7.86 14.07 -19.25
CA GLU A 131 -9.11 13.32 -19.12
C GLU A 131 -9.71 13.42 -17.71
N VAL A 132 -8.97 13.98 -16.75
CA VAL A 132 -9.45 14.12 -15.38
C VAL A 132 -10.20 15.43 -15.26
N GLN A 133 -11.47 15.32 -14.93
CA GLN A 133 -12.37 16.46 -14.76
C GLN A 133 -12.45 16.78 -13.28
N GLY A 134 -11.76 17.77 -12.85
CA GLY A 134 -11.80 17.96 -11.40
C GLY A 134 -11.65 18.99 -10.70
#